data_7a6ca9c5254fe9d29778b0be8655e60b
#
_entry.id   7a6ca9c5254fe9d29778b0be8655e60b
#
_cell.length_a   1.000
_cell.length_b   1.000
_cell.length_c   1.000
_cell.angle_alpha   90.00
_cell.angle_beta   90.00
_cell.angle_gamma   90.00
#
_symmetry.space_group_name_H-M   'P 1'
#
loop_
_entity.id
_entity.type
_entity.pdbx_description
1 polymer ?
#
loop_
_entity_poly.entity_id
_entity_poly.type
_entity_poly.pdbx_seq_one_letter_code
_entity_poly.pdbx_strand_id
1 'polypeptide(L)'
;DYAAERGVTIVPEIEMPAHSEEALTAYPEYSCTHEPYKQADFCPGNAGVYDFLENVLLEVMDVFPSKDIHVGGDEAGKASWGNCPLCQRKMREEGLKDVNQLQASLIRHFEQFLESHGRHLIGWDEIIEDNLQKNTNVMVWRNVDESKKAIAAGNRVILSPGKFCYLDSYQDAPPTQ
;
A
#
# COMPACT_ATOMS: atom_id res chain seq x y z
N ASP A 1 9.18 23.22 2.41
CA ASP A 1 9.61 24.39 3.22
C ASP A 1 8.50 24.86 4.17
N TYR A 2 7.28 25.20 3.69
CA TYR A 2 6.19 25.74 4.52
C TYR A 2 5.84 24.89 5.75
N ALA A 3 5.75 23.58 5.60
CA ALA A 3 5.47 22.65 6.69
C ALA A 3 6.65 22.56 7.68
N ALA A 4 7.87 22.47 7.14
CA ALA A 4 9.09 22.37 7.95
C ALA A 4 9.29 23.61 8.86
N GLU A 5 9.02 24.81 8.33
CA GLU A 5 9.03 26.07 9.13
C GLU A 5 8.05 26.04 10.31
N ARG A 6 7.06 25.16 10.28
CA ARG A 6 6.02 24.99 11.32
C ARG A 6 6.20 23.72 12.14
N GLY A 7 7.33 23.03 11.98
CA GLY A 7 7.62 21.79 12.69
C GLY A 7 6.72 20.63 12.28
N VAL A 8 6.13 20.69 11.07
CA VAL A 8 5.26 19.64 10.53
C VAL A 8 6.03 18.78 9.55
N THR A 9 6.03 17.48 9.78
CA THR A 9 6.57 16.49 8.83
C THR A 9 5.46 16.07 7.88
N ILE A 10 5.73 16.16 6.57
CA ILE A 10 4.83 15.63 5.53
C ILE A 10 5.22 14.19 5.26
N VAL A 11 4.29 13.27 5.44
CA VAL A 11 4.42 11.87 5.04
C VAL A 11 3.69 11.71 3.71
N PRO A 12 4.40 11.44 2.61
CA PRO A 12 3.76 11.17 1.32
C PRO A 12 3.13 9.79 1.33
N GLU A 13 2.01 9.65 0.61
CA GLU A 13 1.34 8.38 0.36
C GLU A 13 1.33 8.10 -1.14
N ILE A 14 1.86 6.92 -1.52
CA ILE A 14 1.90 6.41 -2.89
C ILE A 14 1.25 5.05 -2.88
N GLU A 15 0.04 4.98 -3.39
CA GLU A 15 -0.81 3.80 -3.34
C GLU A 15 -0.27 2.62 -4.14
N MET A 16 -0.19 1.47 -3.49
CA MET A 16 0.10 0.17 -4.10
C MET A 16 -0.37 -0.98 -3.21
N PRO A 17 -0.89 -2.08 -3.77
CA PRO A 17 -1.13 -2.32 -5.20
C PRO A 17 -2.41 -1.71 -5.74
N ALA A 18 -3.39 -1.36 -4.88
CA ALA A 18 -4.70 -0.86 -5.26
C ALA A 18 -4.75 0.65 -5.43
N HIS A 19 -5.95 1.20 -5.58
CA HIS A 19 -6.21 2.64 -5.75
C HIS A 19 -5.33 3.32 -6.82
N SER A 20 -4.94 2.55 -7.85
CA SER A 20 -3.99 2.96 -8.88
C SER A 20 -4.63 3.03 -10.28
N GLU A 21 -5.93 3.23 -10.36
CA GLU A 21 -6.70 3.21 -11.62
C GLU A 21 -6.20 4.26 -12.61
N GLU A 22 -5.87 5.47 -12.14
CA GLU A 22 -5.36 6.55 -12.98
C GLU A 22 -3.99 6.21 -13.55
N ALA A 23 -3.09 5.68 -12.72
CA ALA A 23 -1.77 5.23 -13.16
C ALA A 23 -1.89 4.09 -14.17
N LEU A 24 -2.76 3.11 -13.90
CA LEU A 24 -2.97 1.95 -14.79
C LEU A 24 -3.78 2.30 -16.04
N THR A 25 -4.48 3.42 -16.05
CA THR A 25 -5.09 3.96 -17.26
C THR A 25 -4.03 4.56 -18.18
N ALA A 26 -3.03 5.25 -17.60
CA ALA A 26 -1.92 5.84 -18.35
C ALA A 26 -0.87 4.79 -18.76
N TYR A 27 -0.66 3.77 -17.93
CA TYR A 27 0.33 2.70 -18.10
C TYR A 27 -0.31 1.32 -17.95
N PRO A 28 -1.21 0.92 -18.87
CA PRO A 28 -2.00 -0.32 -18.73
C PRO A 28 -1.14 -1.58 -18.73
N GLU A 29 0.08 -1.52 -19.26
CA GLU A 29 1.04 -2.63 -19.25
C GLU A 29 1.42 -3.11 -17.84
N TYR A 30 1.20 -2.29 -16.80
CA TYR A 30 1.46 -2.66 -15.41
C TYR A 30 0.26 -3.33 -14.73
N SER A 31 -0.88 -3.43 -15.39
CA SER A 31 -2.04 -4.21 -14.95
C SER A 31 -2.00 -5.65 -15.45
N CYS A 32 -2.81 -6.54 -14.86
CA CYS A 32 -2.96 -7.92 -15.37
C CYS A 32 -3.75 -7.98 -16.67
N THR A 33 -4.59 -7.00 -16.95
CA THR A 33 -5.44 -6.95 -18.15
C THR A 33 -4.75 -6.32 -19.33
N HIS A 34 -3.74 -5.48 -19.10
CA HIS A 34 -3.09 -4.63 -20.10
C HIS A 34 -4.06 -3.71 -20.84
N GLU A 35 -5.20 -3.39 -20.22
CA GLU A 35 -6.24 -2.53 -20.78
C GLU A 35 -6.52 -1.34 -19.84
N PRO A 36 -6.63 -0.10 -20.37
CA PRO A 36 -6.99 1.06 -19.55
C PRO A 36 -8.41 0.92 -19.00
N TYR A 37 -8.68 1.51 -17.83
CA TYR A 37 -9.98 1.51 -17.14
C TYR A 37 -10.54 0.13 -16.76
N LYS A 38 -9.71 -0.91 -16.73
CA LYS A 38 -10.16 -2.29 -16.43
C LYS A 38 -9.74 -2.82 -15.09
N GLN A 39 -8.77 -2.20 -14.47
CA GLN A 39 -8.20 -2.67 -13.20
C GLN A 39 -7.61 -1.51 -12.40
N ALA A 40 -7.82 -1.56 -11.10
CA ALA A 40 -7.28 -0.58 -10.15
C ALA A 40 -6.04 -1.11 -9.40
N ASP A 41 -5.69 -2.39 -9.56
CA ASP A 41 -4.56 -3.02 -8.88
C ASP A 41 -3.39 -3.26 -9.84
N PHE A 42 -2.18 -2.89 -9.45
CA PHE A 42 -0.96 -3.31 -10.15
C PHE A 42 -0.85 -4.84 -10.24
N CYS A 43 -0.13 -5.32 -11.25
CA CYS A 43 0.15 -6.74 -11.43
C CYS A 43 1.43 -7.14 -10.68
N PRO A 44 1.37 -7.80 -9.49
CA PRO A 44 2.58 -8.17 -8.75
C PRO A 44 3.44 -9.23 -9.45
N GLY A 45 2.89 -9.90 -10.45
CA GLY A 45 3.64 -10.85 -11.27
C GLY A 45 4.48 -10.21 -12.38
N ASN A 46 4.28 -8.92 -12.65
CA ASN A 46 5.02 -8.18 -13.66
C ASN A 46 6.24 -7.48 -13.03
N ALA A 47 7.45 -7.88 -13.43
CA ALA A 47 8.68 -7.29 -12.91
C ALA A 47 8.78 -5.77 -13.17
N GLY A 48 8.25 -5.29 -14.31
CA GLY A 48 8.25 -3.86 -14.63
C GLY A 48 7.45 -3.00 -13.65
N VAL A 49 6.50 -3.58 -12.89
CA VAL A 49 5.79 -2.88 -11.82
C VAL A 49 6.75 -2.46 -10.69
N TYR A 50 7.68 -3.32 -10.35
CA TYR A 50 8.67 -3.04 -9.30
C TYR A 50 9.60 -1.91 -9.73
N ASP A 51 10.16 -2.00 -10.93
CA ASP A 51 11.03 -0.94 -11.49
C ASP A 51 10.30 0.39 -11.56
N PHE A 52 9.03 0.39 -11.99
CA PHE A 52 8.22 1.60 -12.09
C PHE A 52 7.98 2.23 -10.71
N LEU A 53 7.49 1.46 -9.74
CA LEU A 53 7.18 1.96 -8.41
C LEU A 53 8.44 2.35 -7.62
N GLU A 54 9.55 1.64 -7.79
CA GLU A 54 10.84 2.03 -7.21
C GLU A 54 11.29 3.39 -7.72
N ASN A 55 11.18 3.65 -9.03
CA ASN A 55 11.52 4.96 -9.60
C ASN A 55 10.60 6.06 -9.07
N VAL A 56 9.29 5.82 -8.96
CA VAL A 56 8.36 6.77 -8.34
C VAL A 56 8.76 7.06 -6.89
N LEU A 57 9.07 6.03 -6.11
CA LEU A 57 9.49 6.22 -4.72
C LEU A 57 10.81 6.97 -4.59
N LEU A 58 11.77 6.78 -5.50
CA LEU A 58 13.01 7.55 -5.53
C LEU A 58 12.73 9.05 -5.75
N GLU A 59 11.89 9.39 -6.71
CA GLU A 59 11.50 10.79 -6.95
C GLU A 59 10.77 11.39 -5.75
N VAL A 60 9.88 10.62 -5.12
CA VAL A 60 9.17 11.03 -3.89
C VAL A 60 10.15 11.30 -2.75
N MET A 61 11.14 10.43 -2.56
CA MET A 61 12.16 10.59 -1.52
C MET A 61 13.07 11.82 -1.74
N ASP A 62 13.28 12.23 -2.98
CA ASP A 62 14.03 13.45 -3.30
C ASP A 62 13.24 14.72 -2.91
N VAL A 63 11.91 14.67 -2.98
CA VAL A 63 11.04 15.80 -2.65
C VAL A 63 10.69 15.86 -1.16
N PHE A 64 10.43 14.69 -0.54
CA PHE A 64 9.96 14.59 0.84
C PHE A 64 11.05 14.07 1.78
N PRO A 65 11.48 14.89 2.77
CA PRO A 65 12.53 14.49 3.70
C PRO A 65 12.05 13.55 4.82
N SER A 66 10.76 13.20 4.85
CA SER A 66 10.18 12.29 5.83
C SER A 66 10.94 10.96 5.87
N LYS A 67 11.18 10.43 7.06
CA LYS A 67 11.70 9.07 7.22
C LYS A 67 10.65 8.01 6.92
N ASP A 68 9.39 8.38 6.97
CA ASP A 68 8.27 7.47 6.75
C ASP A 68 7.63 7.77 5.40
N ILE A 69 7.36 6.73 4.62
CA ILE A 69 6.64 6.76 3.34
C ILE A 69 5.45 5.81 3.46
N HIS A 70 4.26 6.30 3.19
CA HIS A 70 3.05 5.48 3.18
C HIS A 70 2.85 4.87 1.79
N VAL A 71 2.57 3.57 1.74
CA VAL A 71 2.41 2.83 0.47
C VAL A 71 0.98 2.32 0.26
N GLY A 72 0.03 2.76 1.07
CA GLY A 72 -1.35 2.27 1.01
C GLY A 72 -1.46 0.83 1.47
N GLY A 73 -1.79 -0.07 0.57
CA GLY A 73 -1.90 -1.51 0.82
C GLY A 73 -3.31 -1.98 1.10
N ASP A 74 -4.28 -1.06 1.13
CA ASP A 74 -5.67 -1.29 1.41
C ASP A 74 -6.48 -1.67 0.16
N GLU A 75 -7.61 -2.29 0.42
CA GLU A 75 -8.70 -2.58 -0.51
C GLU A 75 -8.30 -3.24 -1.85
N ALA A 76 -7.16 -3.93 -1.91
CA ALA A 76 -6.74 -4.62 -3.13
C ALA A 76 -7.76 -5.67 -3.56
N GLY A 77 -8.34 -5.50 -4.74
CA GLY A 77 -9.38 -6.37 -5.28
C GLY A 77 -8.89 -7.76 -5.62
N LYS A 78 -7.63 -7.91 -6.05
CA LYS A 78 -6.91 -9.18 -6.33
C LYS A 78 -7.59 -10.15 -7.32
N ALA A 79 -8.78 -9.83 -7.82
CA ALA A 79 -9.56 -10.74 -8.66
C ALA A 79 -8.81 -11.13 -9.95
N SER A 80 -8.08 -10.19 -10.53
CA SER A 80 -7.29 -10.43 -11.74
C SER A 80 -6.06 -11.30 -11.49
N TRP A 81 -5.47 -11.27 -10.30
CA TRP A 81 -4.24 -11.99 -9.98
C TRP A 81 -4.40 -13.50 -10.01
N GLY A 82 -5.59 -13.99 -9.60
CA GLY A 82 -5.91 -15.42 -9.59
C GLY A 82 -5.84 -16.08 -10.97
N ASN A 83 -6.10 -15.30 -12.02
CA ASN A 83 -6.11 -15.79 -13.41
C ASN A 83 -4.95 -15.24 -14.25
N CYS A 84 -4.14 -14.34 -13.72
CA CYS A 84 -3.01 -13.75 -14.44
C CYS A 84 -1.83 -14.73 -14.51
N PRO A 85 -1.35 -15.08 -15.73
CA PRO A 85 -0.23 -16.02 -15.86
C PRO A 85 1.07 -15.55 -15.17
N LEU A 86 1.32 -14.24 -15.14
CA LEU A 86 2.49 -13.67 -14.49
C LEU A 86 2.40 -13.81 -12.96
N CYS A 87 1.24 -13.47 -12.38
CA CYS A 87 1.00 -13.63 -10.95
C CYS A 87 1.08 -15.10 -10.53
N GLN A 88 0.47 -16.00 -11.30
CA GLN A 88 0.53 -17.43 -11.03
C GLN A 88 1.94 -17.99 -11.14
N ARG A 89 2.76 -17.50 -12.08
CA ARG A 89 4.17 -17.88 -12.18
C ARG A 89 4.94 -17.43 -10.93
N LYS A 90 4.83 -16.16 -10.55
CA LYS A 90 5.50 -15.60 -9.36
C LYS A 90 5.10 -16.36 -8.09
N MET A 91 3.81 -16.65 -7.93
CA MET A 91 3.33 -17.44 -6.79
C MET A 91 3.99 -18.83 -6.72
N ARG A 92 4.13 -19.53 -7.85
CA ARG A 92 4.84 -20.81 -7.88
C ARG A 92 6.32 -20.69 -7.57
N GLU A 93 6.99 -19.68 -8.16
CA GLU A 93 8.44 -19.47 -7.99
C GLU A 93 8.78 -19.13 -6.53
N GLU A 94 7.92 -18.36 -5.84
CA GLU A 94 8.12 -17.97 -4.44
C GLU A 94 7.44 -18.92 -3.43
N GLY A 95 6.73 -19.94 -3.89
CA GLY A 95 6.03 -20.89 -3.02
C GLY A 95 4.84 -20.28 -2.26
N LEU A 96 4.20 -19.26 -2.84
CA LEU A 96 3.06 -18.56 -2.24
C LEU A 96 1.78 -19.36 -2.46
N LYS A 97 0.94 -19.44 -1.42
CA LYS A 97 -0.26 -20.27 -1.40
C LYS A 97 -1.47 -19.62 -2.07
N ASP A 98 -1.57 -18.29 -1.97
CA ASP A 98 -2.72 -17.52 -2.43
C ASP A 98 -2.33 -16.09 -2.80
N VAL A 99 -3.31 -15.33 -3.30
CA VAL A 99 -3.12 -13.94 -3.74
C VAL A 99 -2.87 -12.98 -2.56
N ASN A 100 -3.23 -13.34 -1.32
CA ASN A 100 -2.91 -12.51 -0.16
C ASN A 100 -1.41 -12.59 0.12
N GLN A 101 -0.83 -13.79 0.06
CA GLN A 101 0.62 -13.94 0.16
C GLN A 101 1.37 -13.28 -1.00
N LEU A 102 0.75 -13.17 -2.16
CA LEU A 102 1.33 -12.42 -3.29
C LEU A 102 1.36 -10.91 -2.98
N GLN A 103 0.30 -10.35 -2.37
CA GLN A 103 0.33 -8.98 -1.88
C GLN A 103 1.40 -8.79 -0.79
N ALA A 104 1.45 -9.69 0.17
CA ALA A 104 2.47 -9.64 1.23
C ALA A 104 3.90 -9.68 0.67
N SER A 105 4.13 -10.46 -0.39
CA SER A 105 5.42 -10.48 -1.11
C SER A 105 5.74 -9.13 -1.75
N LEU A 106 4.74 -8.48 -2.38
CA LEU A 106 4.91 -7.13 -2.95
C LEU A 106 5.26 -6.11 -1.85
N ILE A 107 4.48 -6.07 -0.78
CA ILE A 107 4.72 -5.13 0.34
C ILE A 107 6.10 -5.35 0.95
N ARG A 108 6.51 -6.60 1.15
CA ARG A 108 7.85 -6.94 1.68
C ARG A 108 8.97 -6.45 0.77
N HIS A 109 8.78 -6.50 -0.55
CA HIS A 109 9.76 -5.95 -1.49
C HIS A 109 9.95 -4.45 -1.27
N PHE A 110 8.86 -3.68 -1.20
CA PHE A 110 8.94 -2.23 -0.97
C PHE A 110 9.37 -1.86 0.45
N GLU A 111 9.07 -2.69 1.43
CA GLU A 111 9.60 -2.58 2.78
C GLU A 111 11.15 -2.62 2.77
N GLN A 112 11.73 -3.62 2.11
CA GLN A 112 13.17 -3.78 1.96
C GLN A 112 13.79 -2.66 1.11
N PHE A 113 13.11 -2.26 0.04
CA PHE A 113 13.56 -1.16 -0.81
C PHE A 113 13.65 0.15 -0.02
N LEU A 114 12.60 0.54 0.69
CA LEU A 114 12.57 1.76 1.50
C LEU A 114 13.61 1.70 2.63
N GLU A 115 13.75 0.56 3.31
CA GLU A 115 14.75 0.38 4.37
C GLU A 115 16.18 0.55 3.83
N SER A 116 16.48 0.03 2.64
CA SER A 116 17.78 0.20 2.00
C SER A 116 18.13 1.67 1.69
N HIS A 117 17.11 2.53 1.58
CA HIS A 117 17.23 3.97 1.39
C HIS A 117 17.09 4.77 2.71
N GLY A 118 17.10 4.10 3.86
CA GLY A 118 17.00 4.74 5.19
C GLY A 118 15.60 5.30 5.48
N ARG A 119 14.59 4.76 4.84
CA ARG A 119 13.17 5.10 5.05
C ARG A 119 12.43 3.93 5.69
N HIS A 120 11.28 4.20 6.29
CA HIS A 120 10.39 3.19 6.87
C HIS A 120 9.08 3.19 6.11
N LEU A 121 8.54 2.01 5.90
CA LEU A 121 7.23 1.83 5.31
C LEU A 121 6.13 2.10 6.35
N ILE A 122 5.10 2.83 5.95
CA ILE A 122 3.78 2.81 6.58
C ILE A 122 2.82 2.16 5.60
N GLY A 123 1.88 1.37 6.07
CA GLY A 123 0.76 0.89 5.26
C GLY A 123 -0.49 0.73 6.10
N TRP A 124 -1.63 0.67 5.43
CA TRP A 124 -2.91 0.42 6.08
C TRP A 124 -2.95 -0.97 6.71
N ASP A 125 -3.85 -1.20 7.64
CA ASP A 125 -3.88 -2.42 8.45
C ASP A 125 -4.11 -3.73 7.68
N GLU A 126 -4.43 -3.68 6.39
CA GLU A 126 -4.47 -4.84 5.50
C GLU A 126 -3.10 -5.48 5.24
N ILE A 127 -2.00 -4.73 5.44
CA ILE A 127 -0.65 -5.28 5.25
C ILE A 127 -0.20 -6.25 6.35
N ILE A 128 -0.96 -6.37 7.45
CA ILE A 128 -0.56 -7.17 8.64
C ILE A 128 -0.45 -8.68 8.34
N GLU A 129 -0.89 -9.15 7.20
CA GLU A 129 -1.15 -10.57 6.98
C GLU A 129 0.07 -11.50 7.09
N ASP A 130 1.32 -11.04 6.85
CA ASP A 130 2.48 -11.96 6.94
C ASP A 130 3.81 -11.26 7.27
N ASN A 131 4.30 -11.46 8.47
CA ASN A 131 5.70 -11.25 8.84
C ASN A 131 6.31 -9.90 8.42
N LEU A 132 5.61 -8.81 8.69
CA LEU A 132 6.14 -7.46 8.53
C LEU A 132 7.45 -7.29 9.31
N GLN A 133 8.36 -6.49 8.79
CA GLN A 133 9.54 -6.09 9.53
C GLN A 133 9.15 -5.22 10.73
N LYS A 134 9.93 -5.28 11.81
CA LYS A 134 9.63 -4.52 13.04
C LYS A 134 9.66 -3.00 12.84
N ASN A 135 10.34 -2.53 11.79
CA ASN A 135 10.44 -1.11 11.47
C ASN A 135 9.26 -0.59 10.65
N THR A 136 8.39 -1.49 10.16
CA THR A 136 7.17 -1.11 9.44
C THR A 136 6.14 -0.59 10.40
N ASN A 137 5.52 0.53 10.05
CA ASN A 137 4.45 1.14 10.80
C ASN A 137 3.10 0.73 10.18
N VAL A 138 2.14 0.40 11.02
CA VAL A 138 0.79 0.02 10.57
C VAL A 138 -0.20 1.12 10.92
N MET A 139 -0.89 1.65 9.91
CA MET A 139 -1.97 2.62 10.11
C MET A 139 -3.31 1.90 10.11
N VAL A 140 -4.01 1.96 11.25
CA VAL A 140 -5.24 1.19 11.49
C VAL A 140 -6.45 2.07 11.25
N TRP A 141 -7.24 1.75 10.21
CA TRP A 141 -8.43 2.50 9.84
C TRP A 141 -9.73 1.71 10.02
N ARG A 142 -9.68 0.38 9.85
CA ARG A 142 -10.88 -0.49 9.88
C ARG A 142 -11.41 -0.69 11.29
N ASN A 143 -10.62 -1.31 12.13
CA ASN A 143 -11.01 -1.66 13.50
C ASN A 143 -9.80 -1.57 14.44
N VAL A 144 -9.99 -0.93 15.58
CA VAL A 144 -8.94 -0.79 16.61
C VAL A 144 -8.38 -2.16 17.05
N ASP A 145 -9.15 -3.23 16.97
CA ASP A 145 -8.67 -4.57 17.32
C ASP A 145 -7.55 -5.07 16.39
N GLU A 146 -7.46 -4.60 15.16
CA GLU A 146 -6.35 -4.92 14.25
C GLU A 146 -5.01 -4.43 14.81
N SER A 147 -5.01 -3.32 15.57
CA SER A 147 -3.81 -2.81 16.23
C SER A 147 -3.15 -3.84 17.16
N LYS A 148 -3.93 -4.71 17.78
CA LYS A 148 -3.42 -5.75 18.68
C LYS A 148 -2.51 -6.74 17.96
N LYS A 149 -2.83 -7.08 16.71
CA LYS A 149 -2.02 -7.98 15.87
C LYS A 149 -0.68 -7.33 15.54
N ALA A 150 -0.71 -6.07 15.07
CA ALA A 150 0.50 -5.33 14.75
C ALA A 150 1.41 -5.14 15.98
N ILE A 151 0.85 -4.75 17.12
CA ILE A 151 1.59 -4.58 18.38
C ILE A 151 2.19 -5.92 18.85
N ALA A 152 1.44 -7.01 18.77
CA ALA A 152 1.93 -8.33 19.13
C ALA A 152 3.10 -8.80 18.24
N ALA A 153 3.10 -8.38 16.98
CA ALA A 153 4.21 -8.60 16.03
C ALA A 153 5.41 -7.67 16.26
N GLY A 154 5.26 -6.64 17.11
CA GLY A 154 6.30 -5.68 17.44
C GLY A 154 6.35 -4.45 16.52
N ASN A 155 5.31 -4.23 15.71
CA ASN A 155 5.19 -3.09 14.83
C ASN A 155 4.67 -1.86 15.60
N ARG A 156 5.04 -0.67 15.12
CA ARG A 156 4.44 0.59 15.58
C ARG A 156 3.07 0.75 14.94
N VAL A 157 2.15 1.39 15.66
CA VAL A 157 0.77 1.57 15.20
C VAL A 157 0.40 3.04 15.21
N ILE A 158 -0.26 3.47 14.14
CA ILE A 158 -0.94 4.76 14.01
C ILE A 158 -2.45 4.46 14.00
N LEU A 159 -3.21 5.04 14.92
CA LEU A 159 -4.66 4.81 14.99
C LEU A 159 -5.41 5.94 14.26
N SER A 160 -6.13 5.57 13.22
CA SER A 160 -7.03 6.45 12.46
C SER A 160 -8.37 5.76 12.15
N PRO A 161 -9.04 5.12 13.14
CA PRO A 161 -10.22 4.33 12.87
C PRO A 161 -11.33 5.20 12.24
N GLY A 162 -11.82 4.79 11.07
CA GLY A 162 -12.77 5.54 10.26
C GLY A 162 -14.01 5.97 11.02
N LYS A 163 -14.52 5.09 11.89
CA LYS A 163 -15.68 5.41 12.75
C LYS A 163 -15.50 6.67 13.62
N PHE A 164 -14.26 7.01 14.00
CA PHE A 164 -13.99 8.08 14.96
C PHE A 164 -13.15 9.22 14.37
N CYS A 165 -12.37 8.94 13.33
CA CYS A 165 -11.41 9.89 12.78
C CYS A 165 -11.82 10.46 11.43
N TYR A 166 -12.70 9.75 10.67
CA TYR A 166 -13.13 10.19 9.36
C TYR A 166 -14.29 11.19 9.48
N LEU A 167 -14.19 12.28 8.76
CA LEU A 167 -15.17 13.39 8.75
C LEU A 167 -15.99 13.41 7.45
N ASP A 168 -15.98 12.33 6.71
CA ASP A 168 -16.64 12.14 5.42
C ASP A 168 -18.07 11.56 5.52
N SER A 169 -18.45 11.10 6.70
CA SER A 169 -19.80 10.61 6.98
C SER A 169 -20.77 11.76 7.25
N TYR A 170 -22.05 11.54 6.92
CA TYR A 170 -23.10 12.49 7.28
C TYR A 170 -23.12 12.74 8.78
N GLN A 171 -23.05 14.02 9.17
CA GLN A 171 -23.15 14.45 10.57
C GLN A 171 -24.61 14.58 11.04
N ASP A 172 -25.57 14.55 10.10
CA ASP A 172 -27.01 14.61 10.33
C ASP A 172 -27.71 13.62 9.38
N ALA A 173 -29.02 13.47 9.50
CA ALA A 173 -29.77 12.62 8.60
C ALA A 173 -29.52 13.02 7.13
N PRO A 174 -29.32 12.04 6.21
CA PRO A 174 -29.16 12.37 4.81
C PRO A 174 -30.39 13.16 4.31
N PRO A 175 -30.18 14.15 3.40
CA PRO A 175 -31.29 14.88 2.83
C PRO A 175 -32.30 13.86 2.25
N THR A 176 -33.57 13.97 2.65
CA THR A 176 -34.63 13.17 2.07
C THR A 176 -34.73 13.49 0.58
N GLN A 177 -34.51 12.50 -0.26
CA GLN A 177 -34.75 12.59 -1.70
C GLN A 177 -36.21 12.79 -2.01
#